data_55d7d9f46e12a9d43aa6079c8af7a92c
#
_entry.id   55d7d9f46e12a9d43aa6079c8af7a92c
#
_cell.length_a   1.000
_cell.length_b   1.000
_cell.length_c   1.000
_cell.angle_alpha   90.00
_cell.angle_beta   90.00
_cell.angle_gamma   90.00
#
_symmetry.space_group_name_H-M   'P 1'
#
loop_
_entity.id
_entity.type
_entity.pdbx_description
1 polymer ?
#
loop_
_entity_poly.entity_id
_entity_poly.type
_entity_poly.pdbx_seq_one_letter_code
_entity_poly.pdbx_strand_id
1 'polypeptide(L)'
;MKISSLEMYNRAETQKAHQELYQNIVKELKIRGIEAPAVLSKNRESIEFWGSNELFLSQTCGLPYRLFLHNKVTLVGTPDYGLKGFKPGHYASVIIVRKEDKIKSLTDFSSSIFAYNDILSQSGWAAPQNYFKELKIKIDKIKVSGSHRASAKLVSEGQADIAAIDAISFKLIK
;
A
#
# COMPACT_ATOMS: atom_id res chain seq x y z
N MET A 1 -26.02 1.55 -7.21
CA MET A 1 -25.18 1.86 -8.39
C MET A 1 -23.81 1.25 -8.17
N LYS A 2 -23.18 0.65 -9.19
CA LYS A 2 -21.84 0.06 -9.04
C LYS A 2 -20.77 1.15 -9.04
N ILE A 3 -19.69 0.92 -8.28
CA ILE A 3 -18.62 1.89 -8.01
C ILE A 3 -17.25 1.26 -8.29
N SER A 4 -16.38 2.01 -8.96
CA SER A 4 -14.97 1.69 -9.12
C SER A 4 -14.10 2.73 -8.42
N SER A 5 -13.03 2.29 -7.73
CA SER A 5 -12.12 3.16 -7.00
C SER A 5 -10.70 2.58 -7.00
N LEU A 6 -9.71 3.35 -7.41
CA LEU A 6 -8.30 2.96 -7.46
C LEU A 6 -7.46 3.96 -6.64
N GLU A 7 -7.64 3.99 -5.32
CA GLU A 7 -7.07 5.04 -4.45
C GLU A 7 -5.63 4.75 -3.99
N MET A 8 -5.19 3.48 -3.99
CA MET A 8 -3.95 3.07 -3.33
C MET A 8 -2.72 3.90 -3.70
N TYR A 9 -2.58 4.29 -4.96
CA TYR A 9 -1.49 5.14 -5.45
C TYR A 9 -2.01 6.40 -6.15
N ASN A 10 -3.26 6.77 -5.90
CA ASN A 10 -3.88 7.94 -6.49
C ASN A 10 -3.40 9.21 -5.77
N ARG A 11 -2.41 9.87 -6.35
CA ARG A 11 -1.79 11.11 -5.87
C ARG A 11 -1.89 12.17 -6.96
N ALA A 12 -1.66 13.43 -6.63
CA ALA A 12 -1.69 14.50 -7.61
C ALA A 12 -0.81 14.20 -8.84
N GLU A 13 0.38 13.66 -8.59
CA GLU A 13 1.37 13.30 -9.62
C GLU A 13 1.01 12.05 -10.45
N THR A 14 0.14 11.18 -9.95
CA THR A 14 -0.25 9.92 -10.62
C THR A 14 -1.70 9.90 -11.09
N GLN A 15 -2.49 10.91 -10.76
CA GLN A 15 -3.94 10.96 -11.02
C GLN A 15 -4.28 10.73 -12.50
N LYS A 16 -3.54 11.38 -13.40
CA LYS A 16 -3.74 11.23 -14.85
C LYS A 16 -3.52 9.78 -15.29
N ALA A 17 -2.43 9.15 -14.84
CA ALA A 17 -2.13 7.76 -15.18
C ALA A 17 -3.19 6.78 -14.64
N HIS A 18 -3.74 7.03 -13.44
CA HIS A 18 -4.85 6.25 -12.91
C HIS A 18 -6.14 6.38 -13.73
N GLN A 19 -6.46 7.59 -14.18
CA GLN A 19 -7.60 7.82 -15.04
C GLN A 19 -7.43 7.12 -16.40
N GLU A 20 -6.26 7.25 -17.03
CA GLU A 20 -5.95 6.58 -18.30
C GLU A 20 -6.01 5.05 -18.18
N LEU A 21 -5.43 4.48 -17.12
CA LEU A 21 -5.52 3.05 -16.82
C LEU A 21 -6.98 2.61 -16.72
N TYR A 22 -7.78 3.34 -15.95
CA TYR A 22 -9.18 2.98 -15.76
C TYR A 22 -10.00 3.10 -17.05
N GLN A 23 -9.79 4.13 -17.85
CA GLN A 23 -10.47 4.29 -19.14
C GLN A 23 -10.13 3.14 -20.11
N ASN A 24 -8.90 2.68 -20.10
CA ASN A 24 -8.52 1.50 -20.87
C ASN A 24 -9.23 0.23 -20.38
N ILE A 25 -9.35 0.04 -19.06
CA ILE A 25 -10.13 -1.06 -18.49
C ILE A 25 -11.60 -0.98 -18.91
N VAL A 26 -12.23 0.18 -18.80
CA VAL A 26 -13.64 0.39 -19.21
C VAL A 26 -13.82 0.06 -20.70
N LYS A 27 -12.91 0.53 -21.56
CA LYS A 27 -12.94 0.25 -22.99
C LYS A 27 -12.88 -1.25 -23.28
N GLU A 28 -11.96 -1.96 -22.65
CA GLU A 28 -11.80 -3.40 -22.81
C GLU A 28 -12.99 -4.21 -22.29
N LEU A 29 -13.59 -3.78 -21.19
CA LEU A 29 -14.81 -4.38 -20.65
C LEU A 29 -16.00 -4.18 -21.59
N LYS A 30 -16.15 -2.97 -22.15
CA LYS A 30 -17.22 -2.65 -23.11
C LYS A 30 -17.14 -3.51 -24.36
N ILE A 31 -15.95 -3.77 -24.90
CA ILE A 31 -15.74 -4.68 -26.05
C ILE A 31 -16.27 -6.10 -25.74
N ARG A 32 -16.23 -6.50 -24.46
CA ARG A 32 -16.72 -7.80 -23.99
C ARG A 32 -18.17 -7.78 -23.52
N GLY A 33 -18.90 -6.69 -23.77
CA GLY A 33 -20.30 -6.55 -23.35
C GLY A 33 -20.51 -6.35 -21.84
N ILE A 34 -19.46 -5.95 -21.10
CA ILE A 34 -19.55 -5.71 -19.66
C ILE A 34 -19.64 -4.21 -19.42
N GLU A 35 -20.76 -3.78 -18.82
CA GLU A 35 -20.93 -2.40 -18.39
C GLU A 35 -20.18 -2.11 -17.10
N ALA A 36 -19.34 -1.09 -17.11
CA ALA A 36 -18.57 -0.62 -15.97
C ALA A 36 -18.91 0.84 -15.64
N PRO A 37 -18.73 1.30 -14.39
CA PRO A 37 -18.82 2.70 -14.04
C PRO A 37 -17.91 3.55 -14.95
N ALA A 38 -18.45 4.65 -15.50
CA ALA A 38 -17.73 5.46 -16.49
C ALA A 38 -16.49 6.17 -15.90
N VAL A 39 -16.50 6.44 -14.59
CA VAL A 39 -15.46 7.20 -13.87
C VAL A 39 -15.09 6.53 -12.55
N LEU A 40 -13.87 6.82 -12.09
CA LEU A 40 -13.43 6.43 -10.75
C LEU A 40 -14.08 7.34 -9.69
N SER A 41 -14.62 6.72 -8.66
CA SER A 41 -15.06 7.41 -7.45
C SER A 41 -13.87 7.68 -6.53
N LYS A 42 -13.90 8.81 -5.82
CA LYS A 42 -12.89 9.20 -4.83
C LYS A 42 -13.30 8.79 -3.42
N ASN A 43 -12.31 8.69 -2.53
CA ASN A 43 -12.50 8.43 -1.09
C ASN A 43 -13.31 7.15 -0.79
N ARG A 44 -13.11 6.11 -1.59
CA ARG A 44 -13.73 4.79 -1.45
C ARG A 44 -12.66 3.75 -1.15
N GLU A 45 -12.05 3.83 0.05
CA GLU A 45 -11.00 2.95 0.52
C GLU A 45 -11.30 2.51 1.96
N SER A 46 -12.26 1.58 2.09
CA SER A 46 -12.58 0.99 3.39
C SER A 46 -12.96 -0.49 3.23
N ILE A 47 -12.83 -1.23 4.32
CA ILE A 47 -13.22 -2.66 4.37
C ILE A 47 -14.70 -2.83 4.04
N GLU A 48 -15.56 -1.94 4.53
CA GLU A 48 -17.00 -1.96 4.30
C GLU A 48 -17.31 -1.76 2.80
N PHE A 49 -16.67 -0.77 2.18
CA PHE A 49 -16.84 -0.53 0.74
C PHE A 49 -16.33 -1.69 -0.09
N TRP A 50 -15.14 -2.20 0.19
CA TRP A 50 -14.56 -3.32 -0.56
C TRP A 50 -15.37 -4.62 -0.41
N GLY A 51 -16.08 -4.82 0.70
CA GLY A 51 -16.97 -5.95 0.92
C GLY A 51 -18.43 -5.70 0.52
N SER A 52 -18.77 -4.53 -0.03
CA SER A 52 -20.14 -4.14 -0.31
C SER A 52 -20.63 -4.61 -1.69
N ASN A 53 -21.96 -4.67 -1.84
CA ASN A 53 -22.60 -4.93 -3.13
C ASN A 53 -22.45 -3.76 -4.14
N GLU A 54 -21.94 -2.60 -3.71
CA GLU A 54 -21.69 -1.47 -4.61
C GLU A 54 -20.36 -1.63 -5.36
N LEU A 55 -19.45 -2.46 -4.85
CA LEU A 55 -18.15 -2.67 -5.48
C LEU A 55 -18.30 -3.23 -6.90
N PHE A 56 -17.67 -2.56 -7.85
CA PHE A 56 -17.40 -3.09 -9.19
C PHE A 56 -15.91 -3.48 -9.31
N LEU A 57 -15.02 -2.51 -9.11
CA LEU A 57 -13.57 -2.71 -9.18
C LEU A 57 -12.86 -1.82 -8.17
N SER A 58 -11.92 -2.38 -7.41
CA SER A 58 -11.06 -1.60 -6.54
C SER A 58 -9.68 -2.22 -6.37
N GLN A 59 -8.81 -1.49 -5.71
CA GLN A 59 -7.51 -1.98 -5.24
C GLN A 59 -7.54 -2.12 -3.73
N THR A 60 -6.87 -3.14 -3.21
CA THR A 60 -6.61 -3.29 -1.78
C THR A 60 -5.22 -3.89 -1.57
N CYS A 61 -4.62 -3.69 -0.42
CA CYS A 61 -3.37 -4.36 -0.11
C CYS A 61 -3.58 -5.80 0.40
N GLY A 62 -2.51 -6.58 0.42
CA GLY A 62 -2.58 -8.02 0.69
C GLY A 62 -3.14 -8.39 2.07
N LEU A 63 -2.95 -7.57 3.12
CA LEU A 63 -3.44 -7.91 4.46
C LEU A 63 -4.96 -7.80 4.57
N PRO A 64 -5.62 -6.69 4.20
CA PRO A 64 -7.09 -6.61 4.17
C PRO A 64 -7.72 -7.69 3.29
N TYR A 65 -7.13 -7.95 2.11
CA TYR A 65 -7.63 -9.01 1.24
C TYR A 65 -7.66 -10.36 1.97
N ARG A 66 -6.55 -10.79 2.57
CA ARG A 66 -6.45 -12.09 3.24
C ARG A 66 -7.33 -12.21 4.48
N LEU A 67 -7.46 -11.11 5.26
CA LEU A 67 -8.21 -11.15 6.51
C LEU A 67 -9.72 -11.04 6.32
N PHE A 68 -10.18 -10.24 5.36
CA PHE A 68 -11.59 -9.81 5.32
C PHE A 68 -12.28 -10.00 3.97
N LEU A 69 -11.54 -10.09 2.85
CA LEU A 69 -12.13 -9.95 1.52
C LEU A 69 -12.03 -11.20 0.66
N HIS A 70 -11.11 -12.11 0.90
CA HIS A 70 -10.84 -13.26 0.01
C HIS A 70 -12.05 -14.14 -0.31
N ASN A 71 -13.04 -14.20 0.58
CA ASN A 71 -14.31 -14.94 0.36
C ASN A 71 -15.48 -14.03 -0.05
N LYS A 72 -15.25 -12.72 -0.22
CA LYS A 72 -16.32 -11.75 -0.53
C LYS A 72 -16.17 -11.13 -1.90
N VAL A 73 -14.96 -11.13 -2.45
CA VAL A 73 -14.64 -10.49 -3.73
C VAL A 73 -13.83 -11.43 -4.61
N THR A 74 -13.89 -11.21 -5.92
CA THR A 74 -13.05 -11.93 -6.89
C THR A 74 -11.74 -11.19 -7.08
N LEU A 75 -10.61 -11.85 -6.86
CA LEU A 75 -9.30 -11.33 -7.22
C LEU A 75 -9.12 -11.42 -8.73
N VAL A 76 -9.15 -10.28 -9.42
CA VAL A 76 -9.01 -10.22 -10.87
C VAL A 76 -7.55 -10.19 -11.33
N GLY A 77 -6.63 -9.79 -10.48
CA GLY A 77 -5.20 -9.78 -10.78
C GLY A 77 -4.39 -8.97 -9.76
N THR A 78 -3.08 -9.07 -9.90
CA THR A 78 -2.10 -8.24 -9.18
C THR A 78 -1.34 -7.40 -10.20
N PRO A 79 -1.38 -6.06 -10.10
CA PRO A 79 -0.69 -5.22 -11.07
C PRO A 79 0.82 -5.37 -10.95
N ASP A 80 1.50 -5.41 -12.10
CA ASP A 80 2.94 -5.27 -12.18
C ASP A 80 3.30 -3.80 -12.45
N TYR A 81 3.98 -3.18 -11.50
CA TYR A 81 4.43 -1.78 -11.62
C TYR A 81 5.83 -1.64 -12.23
N GLY A 82 6.40 -2.70 -12.76
CA GLY A 82 7.73 -2.68 -13.38
C GLY A 82 8.85 -2.24 -12.43
N LEU A 83 8.77 -2.59 -11.16
CA LEU A 83 9.81 -2.27 -10.20
C LEU A 83 11.05 -3.10 -10.45
N LYS A 84 12.19 -2.43 -10.72
CA LYS A 84 13.47 -3.09 -10.94
C LYS A 84 13.87 -3.94 -9.72
N GLY A 85 14.22 -5.20 -9.97
CA GLY A 85 14.63 -6.15 -8.92
C GLY A 85 13.51 -6.98 -8.33
N PHE A 86 12.26 -6.79 -8.79
CA PHE A 86 11.11 -7.59 -8.37
C PHE A 86 10.56 -8.42 -9.55
N LYS A 87 10.02 -9.58 -9.24
CA LYS A 87 9.27 -10.37 -10.23
C LYS A 87 7.92 -9.70 -10.52
N PRO A 88 7.33 -9.91 -11.70
CA PRO A 88 5.99 -9.42 -12.02
C PRO A 88 4.97 -9.76 -10.91
N GLY A 89 4.15 -8.80 -10.52
CA GLY A 89 3.15 -8.95 -9.46
C GLY A 89 3.71 -9.02 -8.04
N HIS A 90 5.01 -8.80 -7.85
CA HIS A 90 5.64 -8.75 -6.53
C HIS A 90 6.08 -7.32 -6.19
N TYR A 91 6.05 -7.00 -4.91
CA TYR A 91 6.65 -5.81 -4.36
C TYR A 91 7.19 -6.10 -2.95
N ALA A 92 7.96 -5.19 -2.38
CA ALA A 92 8.49 -5.33 -1.04
C ALA A 92 8.24 -4.10 -0.18
N SER A 93 8.41 -4.27 1.11
CA SER A 93 8.56 -3.16 2.04
C SER A 93 10.01 -2.70 2.05
N VAL A 94 10.22 -1.42 1.89
CA VAL A 94 11.53 -0.78 2.05
C VAL A 94 11.62 -0.25 3.47
N ILE A 95 12.56 -0.77 4.25
CA ILE A 95 12.84 -0.23 5.58
C ILE A 95 13.68 1.03 5.40
N ILE A 96 13.22 2.11 5.99
CA ILE A 96 13.87 3.41 5.94
C ILE A 96 14.29 3.89 7.33
N VAL A 97 15.45 4.54 7.37
CA VAL A 97 16.03 5.22 8.53
C VAL A 97 16.59 6.57 8.07
N ARG A 98 17.00 7.44 8.99
CA ARG A 98 17.72 8.65 8.63
C ARG A 98 19.06 8.32 7.98
N LYS A 99 19.57 9.22 7.16
CA LYS A 99 20.83 9.04 6.42
C LYS A 99 22.03 8.78 7.35
N GLU A 100 22.06 9.45 8.47
CA GLU A 100 23.10 9.30 9.50
C GLU A 100 23.07 7.93 10.19
N ASP A 101 21.91 7.28 10.21
CA ASP A 101 21.71 5.96 10.81
C ASP A 101 21.97 4.79 9.84
N LYS A 102 22.30 5.05 8.59
CA LYS A 102 22.43 4.04 7.52
C LYS A 102 23.46 2.94 7.77
N ILE A 103 24.43 3.18 8.64
CA ILE A 103 25.48 2.23 8.99
C ILE A 103 25.10 1.32 10.17
N LYS A 104 23.99 1.61 10.83
CA LYS A 104 23.50 0.79 11.93
C LYS A 104 22.93 -0.53 11.43
N SER A 105 23.10 -1.58 12.22
CA SER A 105 22.40 -2.84 12.03
C SER A 105 20.90 -2.64 12.33
N LEU A 106 20.04 -3.44 11.69
CA LEU A 106 18.61 -3.40 12.00
C LEU A 106 18.31 -3.76 13.47
N THR A 107 19.16 -4.59 14.08
CA THR A 107 19.09 -4.94 15.52
C THR A 107 19.29 -3.75 16.44
N ASP A 108 20.01 -2.72 15.99
CA ASP A 108 20.27 -1.50 16.79
C ASP A 108 19.00 -0.66 16.96
N PHE A 109 17.95 -0.95 16.20
CA PHE A 109 16.67 -0.27 16.29
C PHE A 109 15.67 -0.95 17.24
N SER A 110 16.08 -1.97 18.02
CA SER A 110 15.19 -2.71 18.93
C SER A 110 14.47 -1.82 19.99
N SER A 111 15.09 -0.71 20.40
CA SER A 111 14.50 0.25 21.36
C SER A 111 13.96 1.51 20.67
N SER A 112 13.92 1.54 19.37
CA SER A 112 13.58 2.70 18.55
C SER A 112 12.08 2.83 18.32
N ILE A 113 11.65 4.02 17.87
CA ILE A 113 10.25 4.30 17.51
C ILE A 113 10.03 3.87 16.06
N PHE A 114 9.17 2.86 15.84
CA PHE A 114 8.74 2.42 14.51
C PHE A 114 7.48 3.15 14.08
N ALA A 115 7.56 3.91 12.98
CA ALA A 115 6.40 4.53 12.36
C ALA A 115 5.74 3.60 11.34
N TYR A 116 4.41 3.51 11.39
CA TYR A 116 3.61 2.73 10.43
C TYR A 116 2.38 3.51 9.98
N ASN A 117 1.93 3.25 8.77
CA ASN A 117 0.80 3.98 8.18
C ASN A 117 -0.56 3.52 8.73
N ASP A 118 -0.80 2.22 8.83
CA ASP A 118 -2.05 1.62 9.27
C ASP A 118 -1.82 0.19 9.76
N ILE A 119 -2.58 -0.26 10.75
CA ILE A 119 -2.49 -1.62 11.32
C ILE A 119 -2.89 -2.70 10.30
N LEU A 120 -3.70 -2.37 9.32
CA LEU A 120 -4.10 -3.25 8.22
C LEU A 120 -3.19 -3.14 7.00
N SER A 121 -2.11 -2.36 7.10
CA SER A 121 -1.14 -2.26 6.00
C SER A 121 -0.29 -3.52 5.89
N GLN A 122 -0.28 -4.15 4.70
CA GLN A 122 0.62 -5.27 4.43
C GLN A 122 2.08 -4.82 4.48
N SER A 123 2.42 -3.71 3.82
CA SER A 123 3.79 -3.24 3.67
C SER A 123 4.30 -2.42 4.84
N GLY A 124 3.43 -1.59 5.43
CA GLY A 124 3.82 -0.71 6.54
C GLY A 124 3.76 -1.37 7.90
N TRP A 125 2.99 -2.46 8.03
CA TRP A 125 2.80 -3.14 9.31
C TRP A 125 3.11 -4.63 9.26
N ALA A 126 2.33 -5.44 8.55
CA ALA A 126 2.39 -6.89 8.66
C ALA A 126 3.72 -7.48 8.19
N ALA A 127 4.25 -7.05 7.05
CA ALA A 127 5.51 -7.55 6.52
C ALA A 127 6.70 -7.19 7.41
N PRO A 128 6.89 -5.91 7.83
CA PRO A 128 8.00 -5.58 8.74
C PRO A 128 7.88 -6.28 10.11
N GLN A 129 6.69 -6.45 10.67
CA GLN A 129 6.52 -7.17 11.94
C GLN A 129 6.95 -8.64 11.83
N ASN A 130 6.59 -9.33 10.74
CA ASN A 130 7.05 -10.69 10.51
C ASN A 130 8.57 -10.73 10.33
N TYR A 131 9.15 -9.82 9.58
CA TYR A 131 10.60 -9.74 9.36
C TYR A 131 11.36 -9.48 10.67
N PHE A 132 10.90 -8.55 11.49
CA PHE A 132 11.49 -8.29 12.80
C PHE A 132 11.41 -9.52 13.72
N LYS A 133 10.27 -10.23 13.70
CA LYS A 133 10.11 -11.49 14.45
C LYS A 133 11.10 -12.56 14.01
N GLU A 134 11.30 -12.74 12.71
CA GLU A 134 12.29 -13.69 12.16
C GLU A 134 13.73 -13.35 12.62
N LEU A 135 14.06 -12.07 12.67
CA LEU A 135 15.34 -11.56 13.15
C LEU A 135 15.45 -11.49 14.69
N LYS A 136 14.40 -11.87 15.41
CA LYS A 136 14.29 -11.74 16.89
C LYS A 136 14.48 -10.30 17.39
N ILE A 137 14.09 -9.31 16.56
CA ILE A 137 14.10 -7.91 16.91
C ILE A 137 12.74 -7.57 17.51
N LYS A 138 12.75 -6.98 18.70
CA LYS A 138 11.54 -6.52 19.38
C LYS A 138 11.48 -4.99 19.31
N ILE A 139 10.47 -4.47 18.63
CA ILE A 139 10.20 -3.04 18.57
C ILE A 139 8.92 -2.79 19.37
N ASP A 140 9.06 -2.19 20.55
CA ASP A 140 7.95 -1.95 21.49
C ASP A 140 7.34 -0.56 21.35
N LYS A 141 8.10 0.40 20.77
CA LYS A 141 7.63 1.77 20.58
C LYS A 141 7.11 1.94 19.16
N ILE A 142 5.82 2.14 19.03
CA ILE A 142 5.16 2.27 17.73
C ILE A 142 4.44 3.62 17.61
N LYS A 143 4.39 4.19 16.41
CA LYS A 143 3.72 5.45 16.11
C LYS A 143 2.93 5.34 14.82
N VAL A 144 1.61 5.50 14.90
CA VAL A 144 0.74 5.53 13.71
C VAL A 144 0.90 6.87 12.99
N SER A 145 0.99 6.85 11.67
CA SER A 145 1.22 8.04 10.84
C SER A 145 0.06 8.35 9.87
N GLY A 146 -0.78 7.37 9.55
CA GLY A 146 -1.90 7.49 8.61
C GLY A 146 -1.53 7.28 7.14
N SER A 147 -0.25 7.42 6.73
CA SER A 147 0.18 7.16 5.36
C SER A 147 1.68 6.87 5.27
N HIS A 148 2.11 6.19 4.19
CA HIS A 148 3.53 5.95 3.93
C HIS A 148 4.35 7.25 3.82
N ARG A 149 3.79 8.30 3.20
CA ARG A 149 4.43 9.62 3.13
C ARG A 149 4.60 10.24 4.51
N ALA A 150 3.59 10.14 5.36
CA ALA A 150 3.67 10.62 6.74
C ALA A 150 4.67 9.80 7.58
N SER A 151 4.74 8.47 7.41
CA SER A 151 5.78 7.66 8.06
C SER A 151 7.18 8.12 7.67
N ALA A 152 7.43 8.35 6.38
CA ALA A 152 8.72 8.84 5.91
C ALA A 152 9.05 10.23 6.49
N LYS A 153 8.06 11.12 6.59
CA LYS A 153 8.21 12.44 7.20
C LYS A 153 8.57 12.34 8.69
N LEU A 154 7.88 11.50 9.45
CA LEU A 154 8.19 11.28 10.87
C LEU A 154 9.65 10.83 11.07
N VAL A 155 10.15 9.95 10.21
CA VAL A 155 11.56 9.51 10.25
C VAL A 155 12.51 10.65 9.92
N SER A 156 12.25 11.42 8.86
CA SER A 156 13.11 12.54 8.45
C SER A 156 13.17 13.66 9.48
N GLU A 157 12.10 13.88 10.25
CA GLU A 157 12.00 14.91 11.30
C GLU A 157 12.47 14.41 12.68
N GLY A 158 12.97 13.16 12.79
CA GLY A 158 13.41 12.60 14.06
C GLY A 158 12.29 12.26 15.04
N GLN A 159 11.03 12.29 14.59
CA GLN A 159 9.85 11.92 15.40
C GLN A 159 9.59 10.41 15.43
N ALA A 160 10.25 9.66 14.58
CA ALA A 160 10.41 8.22 14.57
C ALA A 160 11.83 7.89 14.10
N ASP A 161 12.29 6.68 14.37
CA ASP A 161 13.65 6.27 14.02
C ASP A 161 13.68 5.41 12.77
N ILE A 162 12.64 4.62 12.56
CA ILE A 162 12.54 3.60 11.51
C ILE A 162 11.10 3.49 11.02
N ALA A 163 10.90 3.21 9.76
CA ALA A 163 9.60 2.92 9.17
C ALA A 163 9.72 1.89 8.04
N ALA A 164 8.60 1.30 7.65
CA ALA A 164 8.51 0.46 6.46
C ALA A 164 7.53 1.08 5.45
N ILE A 165 8.00 1.26 4.23
CA ILE A 165 7.28 1.92 3.14
C ILE A 165 7.16 0.92 1.99
N ASP A 166 6.00 0.81 1.35
CA ASP A 166 5.94 0.01 0.13
C ASP A 166 6.85 0.59 -0.97
N ALA A 167 7.42 -0.31 -1.78
CA ALA A 167 8.46 0.08 -2.73
C ALA A 167 7.97 1.08 -3.79
N ILE A 168 6.68 1.05 -4.15
CA ILE A 168 6.08 1.98 -5.12
C ILE A 168 5.95 3.35 -4.47
N SER A 169 5.36 3.42 -3.26
CA SER A 169 5.28 4.66 -2.49
C SER A 169 6.65 5.26 -2.23
N PHE A 170 7.65 4.43 -1.92
CA PHE A 170 9.03 4.90 -1.72
C PHE A 170 9.61 5.54 -2.99
N LYS A 171 9.37 4.93 -4.16
CA LYS A 171 9.77 5.51 -5.44
C LYS A 171 9.08 6.84 -5.74
N LEU A 172 7.81 7.00 -5.34
CA LEU A 172 7.01 8.21 -5.56
C LEU A 172 7.28 9.32 -4.53
N ILE A 173 7.89 9.01 -3.38
CA ILE A 173 8.23 9.99 -2.34
C ILE A 173 9.60 10.64 -2.60
N LYS A 174 10.51 9.91 -3.24
CA LYS A 174 11.82 10.45 -3.67
C LYS A 174 11.64 11.53 -4.71
#